data_abedef8d6c9a34b5f0a08dd3be83eabc
#
_entry.id   abedef8d6c9a34b5f0a08dd3be83eabc
#
_cell.length_a   1.000
_cell.length_b   1.000
_cell.length_c   1.000
_cell.angle_alpha   90.00
_cell.angle_beta   90.00
_cell.angle_gamma   90.00
#
_symmetry.space_group_name_H-M   'P 1'
#
loop_
_entity.id
_entity.type
_entity.pdbx_description
1 polymer ?
#
loop_
_entity_poly.entity_id
_entity_poly.type
_entity_poly.pdbx_seq_one_letter_code
_entity_poly.pdbx_strand_id
1 'polypeptide(L)'
;MKHLLCPLMTPAQAFAAICLAAVGCDGQLGRDEAHALRAQLEYRSPFSSSTEQQMGELFDALLTALREHGWAELIARAIPVLDQSQRETVLALAAHLVRADRQVQPVEEQFLEELSNRLELPPGRAQQILDVVSLLHRDALA
;
A
#
# COMPACT_ATOMS: atom_id res chain seq x y z
N MET A 1 1.42 -15.82 -19.90
CA MET A 1 1.42 -15.55 -19.08
C MET A 1 0.79 -15.15 -18.35
N LYS A 2 0.71 -15.28 -18.05
CA LYS A 2 0.26 -14.76 -17.50
C LYS A 2 0.39 -14.11 -16.40
N HIS A 3 -0.03 -13.31 -16.35
CA HIS A 3 0.36 -12.61 -15.16
C HIS A 3 -0.53 -12.96 -14.03
N LEU A 4 0.06 -13.28 -12.87
CA LEU A 4 -0.66 -13.59 -11.66
C LEU A 4 -1.72 -12.53 -11.34
N LEU A 5 -1.39 -11.25 -11.57
CA LEU A 5 -2.24 -10.14 -11.17
C LEU A 5 -3.22 -9.69 -12.26
N CYS A 6 -3.19 -10.31 -13.40
CA CYS A 6 -4.01 -9.90 -14.52
C CYS A 6 -4.86 -11.05 -14.99
N PRO A 7 -6.17 -10.85 -15.20
CA PRO A 7 -6.92 -9.63 -14.91
C PRO A 7 -7.45 -9.55 -13.48
N LEU A 8 -7.42 -10.65 -12.74
CA LEU A 8 -8.05 -10.73 -11.42
C LEU A 8 -7.03 -10.77 -10.30
N MET A 9 -7.17 -9.87 -9.35
CA MET A 9 -6.45 -9.93 -8.09
C MET A 9 -7.37 -10.46 -7.01
N THR A 10 -6.80 -11.22 -6.06
CA THR A 10 -7.52 -11.48 -4.81
C THR A 10 -7.48 -10.23 -3.94
N PRO A 11 -8.41 -10.07 -3.00
CA PRO A 11 -8.33 -8.92 -2.08
C PRO A 11 -7.00 -8.84 -1.33
N ALA A 12 -6.42 -9.97 -0.93
CA ALA A 12 -5.12 -9.97 -0.27
C ALA A 12 -4.02 -9.43 -1.19
N GLN A 13 -4.01 -9.88 -2.45
CA GLN A 13 -3.04 -9.38 -3.42
C GLN A 13 -3.21 -7.89 -3.67
N ALA A 14 -4.46 -7.44 -3.78
CA ALA A 14 -4.77 -6.03 -4.02
C ALA A 14 -4.32 -5.16 -2.85
N PHE A 15 -4.57 -5.62 -1.63
CA PHE A 15 -4.15 -4.92 -0.42
C PHE A 15 -2.62 -4.76 -0.41
N ALA A 16 -1.91 -5.87 -0.64
CA ALA A 16 -0.45 -5.84 -0.65
C ALA A 16 0.10 -4.99 -1.80
N ALA A 17 -0.57 -5.01 -2.95
CA ALA A 17 -0.16 -4.22 -4.11
C ALA A 17 -0.18 -2.72 -3.82
N ILE A 18 -1.22 -2.25 -3.17
CA ILE A 18 -1.33 -0.83 -2.83
C ILE A 18 -0.26 -0.43 -1.83
N CYS A 19 -0.01 -1.27 -0.82
CA CYS A 19 1.04 -0.99 0.16
C CYS A 19 2.43 -0.97 -0.48
N LEU A 20 2.69 -1.90 -1.39
CA LEU A 20 3.97 -1.91 -2.10
C LEU A 20 4.12 -0.67 -2.98
N ALA A 21 3.04 -0.27 -3.65
CA ALA A 21 3.06 0.94 -4.46
C ALA A 21 3.39 2.16 -3.60
N ALA A 22 2.87 2.21 -2.38
CA ALA A 22 3.13 3.32 -1.46
C ALA A 22 4.62 3.46 -1.15
N VAL A 23 5.29 2.35 -0.84
CA VAL A 23 6.71 2.41 -0.49
C VAL A 23 7.62 2.45 -1.70
N GLY A 24 7.13 2.08 -2.86
CA GLY A 24 7.92 2.03 -4.09
C GLY A 24 7.61 3.12 -5.10
N CYS A 25 6.74 4.08 -4.77
CA CYS A 25 6.30 5.06 -5.75
C CYS A 25 7.41 6.05 -6.15
N ASP A 26 8.44 6.20 -5.33
CA ASP A 26 9.57 7.06 -5.65
C ASP A 26 10.63 6.34 -6.52
N GLY A 27 10.37 5.10 -6.88
CA GLY A 27 11.30 4.31 -7.69
C GLY A 27 12.45 3.70 -6.90
N GLN A 28 12.46 3.89 -5.59
CA GLN A 28 13.53 3.40 -4.73
C GLN A 28 12.97 2.57 -3.59
N LEU A 29 12.90 1.26 -3.80
CA LEU A 29 12.46 0.35 -2.75
C LEU A 29 13.68 -0.25 -2.09
N GLY A 30 14.05 0.31 -0.93
CA GLY A 30 15.19 -0.18 -0.17
C GLY A 30 14.83 -1.40 0.66
N ARG A 31 15.90 -2.03 1.20
CA ARG A 31 15.72 -3.24 2.01
C ARG A 31 14.91 -2.97 3.27
N ASP A 32 15.18 -1.83 3.93
CA ASP A 32 14.49 -1.50 5.18
C ASP A 32 13.01 -1.23 4.92
N GLU A 33 12.69 -0.57 3.82
CA GLU A 33 11.30 -0.28 3.44
C GLU A 33 10.55 -1.57 3.11
N ALA A 34 11.18 -2.46 2.37
CA ALA A 34 10.58 -3.74 2.04
C ALA A 34 10.35 -4.58 3.29
N HIS A 35 11.31 -4.55 4.23
CA HIS A 35 11.19 -5.28 5.48
C HIS A 35 10.06 -4.71 6.34
N ALA A 36 9.98 -3.40 6.43
CA ALA A 36 8.91 -2.75 7.20
C ALA A 36 7.53 -3.07 6.62
N LEU A 37 7.42 -3.05 5.30
CA LEU A 37 6.17 -3.42 4.63
C LEU A 37 5.81 -4.86 4.96
N ARG A 38 6.76 -5.76 4.83
CA ARG A 38 6.50 -7.18 5.08
C ARG A 38 6.05 -7.41 6.50
N ALA A 39 6.68 -6.75 7.47
CA ALA A 39 6.29 -6.86 8.87
C ALA A 39 4.85 -6.40 9.09
N GLN A 40 4.45 -5.31 8.45
CA GLN A 40 3.09 -4.80 8.56
C GLN A 40 2.07 -5.76 7.94
N LEU A 41 2.41 -6.39 6.82
CA LEU A 41 1.51 -7.36 6.20
C LEU A 41 1.39 -8.62 7.06
N GLU A 42 2.52 -9.13 7.54
CA GLU A 42 2.54 -10.38 8.33
C GLU A 42 1.88 -10.24 9.68
N TYR A 43 1.70 -9.01 10.15
CA TYR A 43 0.97 -8.73 11.38
C TYR A 43 -0.51 -9.10 11.26
N ARG A 44 -1.06 -9.13 10.05
CA ARG A 44 -2.51 -9.31 9.85
C ARG A 44 -2.82 -10.49 8.93
N SER A 45 -4.04 -11.04 9.09
CA SER A 45 -4.53 -12.09 8.20
C SER A 45 -4.80 -11.51 6.82
N PRO A 46 -4.64 -12.28 5.75
CA PRO A 46 -4.23 -13.68 5.75
C PRO A 46 -2.71 -13.88 5.72
N PHE A 47 -1.94 -12.80 5.65
CA PHE A 47 -0.50 -12.88 5.48
C PHE A 47 0.20 -13.53 6.67
N SER A 48 -0.40 -13.43 7.86
CA SER A 48 0.18 -14.02 9.06
C SER A 48 0.30 -15.54 8.98
N SER A 49 -0.50 -16.16 8.09
CA SER A 49 -0.47 -17.61 7.89
C SER A 49 0.31 -18.03 6.66
N SER A 50 0.90 -17.07 5.94
CA SER A 50 1.65 -17.38 4.72
C SER A 50 3.05 -17.87 5.05
N THR A 51 3.53 -18.80 4.22
CA THR A 51 4.91 -19.27 4.36
C THR A 51 5.89 -18.25 3.76
N GLU A 52 7.17 -18.43 4.10
CA GLU A 52 8.23 -17.62 3.50
C GLU A 52 8.18 -17.67 1.98
N GLN A 53 7.97 -18.86 1.42
CA GLN A 53 7.91 -19.02 -0.03
C GLN A 53 6.72 -18.28 -0.61
N GLN A 54 5.55 -18.37 0.04
CA GLN A 54 4.35 -17.71 -0.44
C GLN A 54 4.53 -16.18 -0.43
N MET A 55 5.14 -15.64 0.63
CA MET A 55 5.40 -14.21 0.70
C MET A 55 6.40 -13.77 -0.35
N GLY A 56 7.45 -14.58 -0.58
CA GLY A 56 8.43 -14.28 -1.62
C GLY A 56 7.81 -14.25 -3.00
N GLU A 57 6.96 -15.23 -3.31
CA GLU A 57 6.28 -15.27 -4.60
C GLU A 57 5.34 -14.08 -4.78
N LEU A 58 4.63 -13.71 -3.72
CA LEU A 58 3.75 -12.56 -3.76
C LEU A 58 4.54 -11.28 -4.07
N PHE A 59 5.62 -11.04 -3.34
CA PHE A 59 6.42 -9.84 -3.57
C PHE A 59 7.07 -9.82 -4.94
N ASP A 60 7.55 -10.97 -5.42
CA ASP A 60 8.14 -11.02 -6.77
C ASP A 60 7.11 -10.63 -7.83
N ALA A 61 5.88 -11.14 -7.71
CA ALA A 61 4.82 -10.82 -8.66
C ALA A 61 4.45 -9.34 -8.58
N LEU A 62 4.33 -8.80 -7.36
CA LEU A 62 3.95 -7.41 -7.18
C LEU A 62 5.04 -6.45 -7.66
N LEU A 63 6.30 -6.76 -7.38
CA LEU A 63 7.42 -5.95 -7.86
C LEU A 63 7.49 -5.93 -9.37
N THR A 64 7.27 -7.07 -10.00
CA THR A 64 7.24 -7.16 -11.46
C THR A 64 6.13 -6.27 -12.01
N ALA A 65 4.93 -6.36 -11.43
CA ALA A 65 3.80 -5.55 -11.87
C ALA A 65 4.08 -4.05 -11.68
N LEU A 66 4.69 -3.69 -10.55
CA LEU A 66 5.03 -2.29 -10.28
C LEU A 66 6.01 -1.75 -11.32
N ARG A 67 7.03 -2.54 -11.65
CA ARG A 67 8.03 -2.14 -12.63
C ARG A 67 7.46 -2.03 -14.04
N GLU A 68 6.58 -2.97 -14.39
CA GLU A 68 6.03 -3.01 -15.75
C GLU A 68 4.96 -1.96 -15.99
N HIS A 69 4.15 -1.66 -14.99
CA HIS A 69 2.96 -0.83 -15.19
C HIS A 69 2.99 0.50 -14.43
N GLY A 70 3.86 0.65 -13.45
CA GLY A 70 3.90 1.82 -12.60
C GLY A 70 2.87 1.76 -11.48
N TRP A 71 3.05 2.64 -10.49
CA TRP A 71 2.20 2.60 -9.30
C TRP A 71 0.76 3.02 -9.60
N ALA A 72 0.56 3.98 -10.51
CA ALA A 72 -0.79 4.47 -10.79
C ALA A 72 -1.65 3.36 -11.40
N GLU A 73 -1.09 2.60 -12.35
CA GLU A 73 -1.80 1.49 -12.96
C GLU A 73 -2.03 0.37 -11.96
N LEU A 74 -1.04 0.12 -11.11
CA LEU A 74 -1.15 -0.95 -10.13
C LEU A 74 -2.29 -0.68 -9.14
N ILE A 75 -2.38 0.54 -8.60
CA ILE A 75 -3.48 0.86 -7.69
C ILE A 75 -4.82 0.86 -8.43
N ALA A 76 -4.85 1.28 -9.68
CA ALA A 76 -6.09 1.26 -10.46
C ALA A 76 -6.64 -0.16 -10.62
N ARG A 77 -5.76 -1.15 -10.72
CA ARG A 77 -6.17 -2.55 -10.83
C ARG A 77 -6.55 -3.15 -9.49
N ALA A 78 -5.94 -2.67 -8.41
CA ALA A 78 -6.15 -3.22 -7.07
C ALA A 78 -7.44 -2.72 -6.43
N ILE A 79 -7.74 -1.44 -6.57
CA ILE A 79 -8.84 -0.82 -5.84
C ILE A 79 -10.20 -1.49 -6.07
N PRO A 80 -10.58 -1.88 -7.31
CA PRO A 80 -11.92 -2.43 -7.53
C PRO A 80 -12.23 -3.72 -6.79
N VAL A 81 -11.20 -4.47 -6.36
CA VAL A 81 -11.45 -5.75 -5.67
C VAL A 81 -11.55 -5.58 -4.17
N LEU A 82 -11.40 -4.36 -3.65
CA LEU A 82 -11.47 -4.08 -2.21
C LEU A 82 -12.82 -3.49 -1.85
N ASP A 83 -13.39 -3.92 -0.72
CA ASP A 83 -14.59 -3.30 -0.17
C ASP A 83 -14.23 -2.04 0.61
N GLN A 84 -15.25 -1.32 1.11
CA GLN A 84 -15.00 -0.05 1.79
C GLN A 84 -14.11 -0.20 3.01
N SER A 85 -14.36 -1.21 3.82
CA SER A 85 -13.56 -1.45 5.03
C SER A 85 -12.09 -1.69 4.68
N GLN A 86 -11.85 -2.51 3.67
CA GLN A 86 -10.49 -2.81 3.21
C GLN A 86 -9.82 -1.57 2.63
N ARG A 87 -10.58 -0.74 1.92
CA ARG A 87 -10.05 0.50 1.35
C ARG A 87 -9.63 1.48 2.43
N GLU A 88 -10.41 1.57 3.51
CA GLU A 88 -10.06 2.44 4.63
C GLU A 88 -8.78 1.96 5.30
N THR A 89 -8.69 0.66 5.54
CA THR A 89 -7.50 0.09 6.18
C THR A 89 -6.25 0.29 5.32
N VAL A 90 -6.37 0.05 4.01
CA VAL A 90 -5.20 0.17 3.14
C VAL A 90 -4.74 1.63 3.01
N LEU A 91 -5.67 2.59 3.04
CA LEU A 91 -5.27 3.99 3.03
C LEU A 91 -4.50 4.36 4.28
N ALA A 92 -4.99 3.92 5.45
CA ALA A 92 -4.31 4.17 6.71
C ALA A 92 -2.92 3.55 6.71
N LEU A 93 -2.80 2.31 6.24
CA LEU A 93 -1.52 1.62 6.23
C LEU A 93 -0.56 2.24 5.22
N ALA A 94 -1.04 2.61 4.03
CA ALA A 94 -0.21 3.28 3.04
C ALA A 94 0.35 4.59 3.58
N ALA A 95 -0.50 5.38 4.23
CA ALA A 95 -0.06 6.65 4.83
C ALA A 95 0.96 6.42 5.93
N HIS A 96 0.74 5.39 6.75
CA HIS A 96 1.69 5.04 7.81
C HIS A 96 3.06 4.65 7.23
N LEU A 97 3.06 3.83 6.18
CA LEU A 97 4.30 3.38 5.56
C LEU A 97 5.06 4.54 4.91
N VAL A 98 4.35 5.45 4.26
CA VAL A 98 4.97 6.61 3.63
C VAL A 98 5.64 7.50 4.66
N ARG A 99 5.06 7.62 5.85
CA ARG A 99 5.59 8.51 6.90
C ARG A 99 6.61 7.84 7.80
N ALA A 100 6.90 6.55 7.57
CA ALA A 100 7.73 5.79 8.50
C ALA A 100 9.17 6.33 8.62
N ASP A 101 9.70 6.94 7.56
CA ASP A 101 11.06 7.50 7.60
C ASP A 101 11.08 8.98 8.00
N ARG A 102 9.93 9.55 8.34
CA ARG A 102 9.76 10.91 8.81
C ARG A 102 10.05 12.00 7.78
N GLN A 103 10.29 11.60 6.54
CA GLN A 103 10.50 12.52 5.44
C GLN A 103 9.61 12.11 4.28
N VAL A 104 8.53 12.85 4.06
CA VAL A 104 7.60 12.53 3.00
C VAL A 104 8.03 13.27 1.74
N GLN A 105 8.39 12.51 0.70
CA GLN A 105 8.79 13.08 -0.57
C GLN A 105 7.58 13.59 -1.34
N PRO A 106 7.77 14.57 -2.24
CA PRO A 106 6.63 15.07 -3.05
C PRO A 106 5.89 13.98 -3.81
N VAL A 107 6.61 12.98 -4.35
CA VAL A 107 5.95 11.89 -5.08
C VAL A 107 5.10 11.03 -4.15
N GLU A 108 5.52 10.91 -2.89
CA GLU A 108 4.75 10.16 -1.90
C GLU A 108 3.47 10.89 -1.52
N GLU A 109 3.53 12.22 -1.40
CA GLU A 109 2.33 13.01 -1.17
C GLU A 109 1.39 12.94 -2.34
N GLN A 110 1.92 12.98 -3.56
CA GLN A 110 1.13 12.80 -4.77
C GLN A 110 0.47 11.42 -4.80
N PHE A 111 1.21 10.39 -4.39
CA PHE A 111 0.67 9.04 -4.32
C PHE A 111 -0.52 8.97 -3.36
N LEU A 112 -0.39 9.54 -2.17
CA LEU A 112 -1.46 9.51 -1.18
C LEU A 112 -2.69 10.29 -1.66
N GLU A 113 -2.47 11.42 -2.32
CA GLU A 113 -3.58 12.19 -2.87
C GLU A 113 -4.32 11.40 -3.94
N GLU A 114 -3.58 10.80 -4.85
CA GLU A 114 -4.17 9.99 -5.92
C GLU A 114 -4.93 8.80 -5.36
N LEU A 115 -4.33 8.11 -4.39
CA LEU A 115 -4.97 6.97 -3.74
C LEU A 115 -6.26 7.40 -3.05
N SER A 116 -6.21 8.49 -2.29
CA SER A 116 -7.39 9.00 -1.58
C SER A 116 -8.53 9.26 -2.54
N ASN A 117 -8.22 9.87 -3.68
CA ASN A 117 -9.24 10.21 -4.67
C ASN A 117 -9.84 8.97 -5.33
N ARG A 118 -9.00 7.97 -5.62
CA ARG A 118 -9.44 6.79 -6.36
C ARG A 118 -10.18 5.77 -5.50
N LEU A 119 -9.98 5.80 -4.19
CA LEU A 119 -10.65 4.85 -3.29
C LEU A 119 -12.15 5.11 -3.17
N GLU A 120 -12.61 6.31 -3.51
CA GLU A 120 -14.03 6.65 -3.50
C GLU A 120 -14.69 6.37 -2.15
N LEU A 121 -14.01 6.78 -1.08
CA LEU A 121 -14.56 6.68 0.27
C LEU A 121 -15.65 7.74 0.48
N PRO A 122 -16.52 7.55 1.48
CA PRO A 122 -17.53 8.58 1.77
C PRO A 122 -16.89 9.96 1.98
N PRO A 123 -17.61 11.04 1.68
CA PRO A 123 -17.05 12.39 1.79
C PRO A 123 -16.42 12.65 3.15
N GLY A 124 -15.19 13.16 3.14
CA GLY A 124 -14.44 13.49 4.35
C GLY A 124 -13.75 12.32 5.02
N ARG A 125 -14.05 11.08 4.62
CA ARG A 125 -13.50 9.92 5.29
C ARG A 125 -12.00 9.76 5.06
N ALA A 126 -11.55 9.93 3.82
CA ALA A 126 -10.12 9.84 3.51
C ALA A 126 -9.32 10.85 4.32
N GLN A 127 -9.81 12.09 4.41
CA GLN A 127 -9.10 13.11 5.16
C GLN A 127 -9.04 12.79 6.64
N GLN A 128 -10.12 12.23 7.22
CA GLN A 128 -10.12 11.79 8.61
C GLN A 128 -9.02 10.77 8.87
N ILE A 129 -8.90 9.80 7.97
CA ILE A 129 -7.90 8.74 8.10
C ILE A 129 -6.50 9.33 8.02
N LEU A 130 -6.26 10.18 7.04
CA LEU A 130 -4.93 10.80 6.87
C LEU A 130 -4.56 11.67 8.06
N ASP A 131 -5.54 12.39 8.63
CA ASP A 131 -5.31 13.25 9.80
C ASP A 131 -4.90 12.42 11.01
N VAL A 132 -5.57 11.28 11.24
CA VAL A 132 -5.23 10.42 12.38
C VAL A 132 -3.84 9.82 12.22
N VAL A 133 -3.50 9.38 11.02
CA VAL A 133 -2.15 8.85 10.77
C VAL A 133 -1.10 9.93 10.99
N SER A 134 -1.39 11.16 10.56
CA SER A 134 -0.48 12.29 10.79
C SER A 134 -0.25 12.53 12.26
N LEU A 135 -1.32 12.47 13.06
CA LEU A 135 -1.22 12.61 14.52
C LEU A 135 -0.32 11.53 15.12
N LEU A 136 -0.47 10.30 14.63
CA LEU A 136 0.30 9.17 15.14
C LEU A 136 1.80 9.35 14.93
N HIS A 137 2.19 10.13 13.93
CA HIS A 137 3.59 10.34 13.60
C HIS A 137 4.17 11.64 14.15
N ARG A 138 3.42 12.38 14.95
CA ARG A 138 3.93 13.58 15.60
C ARG A 138 4.95 13.23 16.66
N ASP A 139 5.87 14.18 16.88
CA ASP A 139 6.77 14.07 18.03
C ASP A 139 5.98 14.15 19.32
N ALA A 140 6.53 13.54 20.37
CA ALA A 140 5.81 13.41 21.64
C ALA A 140 5.39 14.75 22.25
N LEU A 141 6.16 15.78 22.01
CA LEU A 141 5.92 17.10 22.61
C LEU A 141 5.58 18.16 21.56
N ALA A 142 5.17 17.73 20.38
CA ALA A 142 4.80 18.67 19.32
C ALA A 142 3.49 19.39 19.63
#